data_94d5db3d9df32dc2d3d04d4a55c76a69
#
_entry.id   94d5db3d9df32dc2d3d04d4a55c76a69
#
_cell.length_a   1.000
_cell.length_b   1.000
_cell.length_c   1.000
_cell.angle_alpha   90.00
_cell.angle_beta   90.00
_cell.angle_gamma   90.00
#
_symmetry.space_group_name_H-M   'P 1'
#
loop_
_entity.id
_entity.type
_entity.pdbx_description
1 polymer ?
#
loop_
_entity_poly.entity_id
_entity_poly.type
_entity_poly.pdbx_seq_one_letter_code
_entity_poly.pdbx_strand_id
1 'polypeptide(L)'
;RGLGDVYKRQWLDRNVSHILPDDGSYGIDHILEKARQVVRRKGVRILIIDPMNRLEQHLEPGQTEMAYITDTLNKLGRFAILNQCLVILVAHPRKVNRNEKDGTLRRVEMNDINGSANFANMSDFCLVVDRNDTKQMVTVYIEKVRFKHLGSAHTDAKFVYNHLNGRYWPCKEAYIPTPEGDRPGPVNTQFDNENWLKNSEEQGRLFE
;
A
#
# COMPACT_ATOMS: atom_id res chain seq x y z
N ARG A 1 -24.90 5.14 -17.25
CA ARG A 1 -23.80 5.62 -16.37
C ARG A 1 -24.37 6.74 -15.53
N GLY A 2 -24.51 6.53 -14.20
CA GLY A 2 -25.17 7.47 -13.30
C GLY A 2 -24.30 8.70 -12.98
N LEU A 3 -24.95 9.77 -12.53
CA LEU A 3 -24.30 11.03 -12.12
C LEU A 3 -23.15 10.77 -11.12
N GLY A 4 -23.31 9.78 -10.20
CA GLY A 4 -22.30 9.37 -9.26
C GLY A 4 -20.98 8.89 -9.87
N ASP A 5 -20.99 8.29 -11.06
CA ASP A 5 -19.77 7.84 -11.75
C ASP A 5 -19.00 9.03 -12.35
N VAL A 6 -19.71 10.08 -12.76
CA VAL A 6 -19.08 11.31 -13.25
C VAL A 6 -18.35 12.02 -12.12
N TYR A 7 -18.98 12.17 -10.96
CA TYR A 7 -18.34 12.80 -9.79
C TYR A 7 -17.11 12.02 -9.30
N LYS A 8 -17.17 10.69 -9.26
CA LYS A 8 -16.03 9.86 -8.90
C LYS A 8 -14.84 10.04 -9.84
N ARG A 9 -15.09 10.08 -11.16
CA ARG A 9 -14.05 10.35 -12.14
C ARG A 9 -13.44 11.73 -11.96
N GLN A 10 -14.26 12.75 -11.83
CA GLN A 10 -13.78 14.12 -11.60
C GLN A 10 -12.92 14.22 -10.33
N TRP A 11 -13.32 13.51 -9.28
CA TRP A 11 -12.52 13.47 -8.06
C TRP A 11 -11.16 12.79 -8.29
N LEU A 12 -11.13 11.64 -8.98
CA LEU A 12 -9.88 10.96 -9.33
C LEU A 12 -8.98 11.85 -10.19
N ASP A 13 -9.51 12.47 -11.21
CA ASP A 13 -8.76 13.34 -12.13
C ASP A 13 -8.13 14.54 -11.42
N ARG A 14 -8.79 15.04 -10.36
CA ARG A 14 -8.29 16.16 -9.57
C ARG A 14 -7.25 15.73 -8.53
N ASN A 15 -7.42 14.55 -7.92
CA ASN A 15 -6.65 14.14 -6.75
C ASN A 15 -5.58 13.10 -7.05
N VAL A 16 -5.68 12.37 -8.16
CA VAL A 16 -4.73 11.35 -8.56
C VAL A 16 -3.99 11.79 -9.81
N SER A 17 -2.68 11.63 -9.79
CA SER A 17 -1.80 11.88 -10.94
C SER A 17 -0.99 10.65 -11.22
N HIS A 18 -0.95 10.22 -12.47
CA HIS A 18 -0.13 9.09 -12.90
C HIS A 18 1.19 9.62 -13.45
N ILE A 19 2.30 9.04 -13.00
CA ILE A 19 3.63 9.28 -13.56
C ILE A 19 3.92 8.12 -14.49
N LEU A 20 3.85 8.42 -15.79
CA LEU A 20 4.22 7.48 -16.85
C LEU A 20 5.43 8.08 -17.55
N PRO A 21 6.60 7.45 -17.52
CA PRO A 21 7.77 7.92 -18.24
C PRO A 21 7.51 7.93 -19.76
N ASP A 22 7.79 9.04 -20.40
CA ASP A 22 7.54 9.25 -21.85
C ASP A 22 8.46 8.38 -22.73
N ASP A 23 9.65 8.07 -22.20
CA ASP A 23 10.71 7.31 -22.85
C ASP A 23 10.74 5.82 -22.42
N GLY A 24 9.79 5.41 -21.58
CA GLY A 24 9.75 4.06 -21.00
C GLY A 24 10.80 3.83 -19.90
N SER A 25 11.58 4.83 -19.51
CA SER A 25 12.56 4.71 -18.43
C SER A 25 11.91 4.75 -17.05
N TYR A 26 12.04 3.67 -16.32
CA TYR A 26 11.51 3.51 -14.97
C TYR A 26 12.61 3.62 -13.89
N GLY A 27 13.68 4.34 -14.18
CA GLY A 27 14.74 4.62 -13.21
C GLY A 27 14.24 5.49 -12.07
N ILE A 28 14.67 5.19 -10.83
CA ILE A 28 14.19 5.88 -9.62
C ILE A 28 14.41 7.39 -9.66
N ASP A 29 15.55 7.85 -10.19
CA ASP A 29 15.87 9.27 -10.24
C ASP A 29 14.92 10.03 -11.17
N HIS A 30 14.55 9.44 -12.31
CA HIS A 30 13.59 10.01 -13.25
C HIS A 30 12.20 10.11 -12.62
N ILE A 31 11.76 9.03 -11.95
CA ILE A 31 10.46 9.00 -11.26
C ILE A 31 10.39 10.07 -10.18
N LEU A 32 11.45 10.22 -9.37
CA LEU A 32 11.48 11.22 -8.30
C LEU A 32 11.52 12.65 -8.84
N GLU A 33 12.17 12.89 -9.98
CA GLU A 33 12.15 14.20 -10.64
C GLU A 33 10.73 14.57 -11.12
N LYS A 34 10.04 13.64 -11.81
CA LYS A 34 8.65 13.85 -12.23
C LYS A 34 7.73 14.01 -11.01
N ALA A 35 7.90 13.20 -9.97
CA ALA A 35 7.13 13.30 -8.73
C ALA A 35 7.31 14.68 -8.07
N ARG A 36 8.52 15.21 -8.02
CA ARG A 36 8.82 16.56 -7.49
C ARG A 36 8.07 17.64 -8.26
N GLN A 37 7.98 17.53 -9.57
CA GLN A 37 7.23 18.47 -10.39
C GLN A 37 5.72 18.40 -10.07
N VAL A 38 5.16 17.19 -9.89
CA VAL A 38 3.76 17.00 -9.53
C VAL A 38 3.47 17.54 -8.14
N VAL A 39 4.34 17.29 -7.15
CA VAL A 39 4.22 17.86 -5.81
C VAL A 39 4.16 19.38 -5.85
N ARG A 40 5.09 20.02 -6.59
CA ARG A 40 5.15 21.49 -6.68
C ARG A 40 3.95 22.10 -7.41
N ARG A 41 3.44 21.43 -8.45
CA ARG A 41 2.33 21.97 -9.27
C ARG A 41 0.95 21.69 -8.69
N LYS A 42 0.77 20.54 -8.06
CA LYS A 42 -0.56 20.05 -7.61
C LYS A 42 -0.69 19.86 -6.10
N GLY A 43 0.40 20.04 -5.33
CA GLY A 43 0.38 19.87 -3.89
C GLY A 43 0.20 18.41 -3.44
N VAL A 44 0.59 17.43 -4.27
CA VAL A 44 0.48 16.01 -3.94
C VAL A 44 1.26 15.68 -2.67
N ARG A 45 0.67 14.88 -1.79
CA ARG A 45 1.24 14.49 -0.49
C ARG A 45 1.55 13.02 -0.36
N ILE A 46 1.14 12.21 -1.32
CA ILE A 46 1.38 10.76 -1.31
C ILE A 46 2.00 10.37 -2.65
N LEU A 47 3.15 9.71 -2.62
CA LEU A 47 3.77 9.05 -3.76
C LEU A 47 3.67 7.55 -3.57
N ILE A 48 3.05 6.86 -4.53
CA ILE A 48 2.94 5.40 -4.54
C ILE A 48 3.78 4.86 -5.70
N ILE A 49 4.68 3.93 -5.40
CA ILE A 49 5.46 3.19 -6.40
C ILE A 49 5.01 1.73 -6.35
N ASP A 50 4.34 1.26 -7.40
CA ASP A 50 3.73 -0.08 -7.47
C ASP A 50 4.04 -0.75 -8.83
N PRO A 51 4.91 -1.77 -8.84
CA PRO A 51 5.77 -2.23 -7.75
C PRO A 51 7.24 -1.82 -7.93
N MET A 52 8.03 -1.92 -6.87
CA MET A 52 9.48 -1.73 -6.91
C MET A 52 10.18 -2.64 -7.93
N ASN A 53 9.69 -3.86 -8.10
CA ASN A 53 10.27 -4.87 -9.00
C ASN A 53 10.21 -4.47 -10.49
N ARG A 54 9.49 -3.42 -10.84
CA ARG A 54 9.41 -2.84 -12.19
C ARG A 54 10.38 -1.67 -12.40
N LEU A 55 11.05 -1.22 -11.35
CA LEU A 55 12.06 -0.19 -11.49
C LEU A 55 13.27 -0.74 -12.26
N GLU A 56 13.77 0.05 -13.20
CA GLU A 56 15.01 -0.26 -13.87
C GLU A 56 16.19 -0.17 -12.90
N GLN A 57 16.94 -1.25 -12.80
CA GLN A 57 18.13 -1.32 -11.97
C GLN A 57 19.35 -1.00 -12.82
N HIS A 58 19.78 0.23 -12.80
CA HIS A 58 21.06 0.62 -13.38
C HIS A 58 22.15 0.41 -12.32
N LEU A 59 22.80 -0.76 -12.36
CA LEU A 59 23.92 -1.04 -11.47
C LEU A 59 25.20 -0.41 -12.03
N GLU A 60 25.86 0.40 -11.21
CA GLU A 60 27.19 0.89 -11.53
C GLU A 60 28.21 -0.26 -11.53
N PRO A 61 29.31 -0.15 -12.29
CA PRO A 61 30.35 -1.18 -12.29
C PRO A 61 30.83 -1.47 -10.86
N GLY A 62 30.68 -2.73 -10.41
CA GLY A 62 31.02 -3.17 -9.06
C GLY A 62 29.96 -2.94 -7.99
N GLN A 63 28.82 -2.36 -8.32
CA GLN A 63 27.72 -2.18 -7.40
C GLN A 63 26.93 -3.49 -7.24
N THR A 64 26.64 -3.87 -6.00
CA THR A 64 25.78 -5.02 -5.71
C THR A 64 24.30 -4.60 -5.73
N GLU A 65 23.40 -5.56 -6.01
CA GLU A 65 21.94 -5.35 -5.92
C GLU A 65 21.53 -4.78 -4.54
N MET A 66 22.16 -5.26 -3.48
CA MET A 66 21.93 -4.78 -2.11
C MET A 66 22.28 -3.31 -1.93
N ALA A 67 23.41 -2.87 -2.50
CA ALA A 67 23.82 -1.47 -2.47
C ALA A 67 22.86 -0.59 -3.27
N TYR A 68 22.37 -1.07 -4.42
CA TYR A 68 21.37 -0.38 -5.22
C TYR A 68 20.04 -0.21 -4.45
N ILE A 69 19.56 -1.27 -3.79
CA ILE A 69 18.35 -1.21 -2.97
C ILE A 69 18.52 -0.17 -1.86
N THR A 70 19.68 -0.17 -1.18
CA THR A 70 19.98 0.79 -0.11
C THR A 70 19.96 2.23 -0.63
N ASP A 71 20.58 2.49 -1.77
CA ASP A 71 20.60 3.82 -2.41
C ASP A 71 19.18 4.27 -2.80
N THR A 72 18.40 3.36 -3.39
CA THR A 72 17.01 3.62 -3.77
C THR A 72 16.17 4.00 -2.54
N LEU A 73 16.26 3.25 -1.45
CA LEU A 73 15.52 3.54 -0.21
C LEU A 73 15.96 4.87 0.42
N ASN A 74 17.26 5.20 0.38
CA ASN A 74 17.78 6.49 0.84
C ASN A 74 17.21 7.65 0.00
N LYS A 75 17.16 7.52 -1.33
CA LYS A 75 16.56 8.51 -2.23
C LYS A 75 15.08 8.73 -1.92
N LEU A 76 14.33 7.66 -1.71
CA LEU A 76 12.92 7.71 -1.34
C LEU A 76 12.69 8.40 0.02
N GLY A 77 13.48 8.05 1.03
CA GLY A 77 13.42 8.68 2.35
C GLY A 77 13.74 10.17 2.30
N ARG A 78 14.79 10.56 1.57
CA ARG A 78 15.10 11.99 1.35
C ARG A 78 14.00 12.73 0.61
N PHE A 79 13.42 12.09 -0.41
CA PHE A 79 12.29 12.68 -1.15
C PHE A 79 11.10 12.93 -0.22
N ALA A 80 10.74 11.95 0.63
CA ALA A 80 9.65 12.06 1.59
C ALA A 80 9.83 13.28 2.51
N ILE A 81 11.02 13.42 3.10
CA ILE A 81 11.34 14.52 4.03
C ILE A 81 11.33 15.87 3.32
N LEU A 82 12.05 15.99 2.21
CA LEU A 82 12.23 17.27 1.51
C LEU A 82 10.93 17.81 0.89
N ASN A 83 10.02 16.92 0.52
CA ASN A 83 8.75 17.30 -0.11
C ASN A 83 7.55 17.17 0.84
N GLN A 84 7.78 16.78 2.11
CA GLN A 84 6.73 16.54 3.10
C GLN A 84 5.65 15.59 2.56
N CYS A 85 6.08 14.48 1.96
CA CYS A 85 5.22 13.48 1.35
C CYS A 85 5.32 12.14 2.08
N LEU A 86 4.22 11.40 2.11
CA LEU A 86 4.24 9.97 2.39
C LEU A 86 4.69 9.23 1.13
N VAL A 87 5.69 8.36 1.26
CA VAL A 87 6.09 7.45 0.17
C VAL A 87 5.65 6.04 0.52
N ILE A 88 4.86 5.44 -0.36
CA ILE A 88 4.42 4.05 -0.26
C ILE A 88 5.13 3.26 -1.36
N LEU A 89 5.98 2.33 -0.95
CA LEU A 89 6.69 1.45 -1.86
C LEU A 89 6.10 0.05 -1.76
N VAL A 90 5.55 -0.45 -2.87
CA VAL A 90 5.02 -1.81 -2.98
C VAL A 90 6.12 -2.72 -3.49
N ALA A 91 6.40 -3.79 -2.76
CA ALA A 91 7.37 -4.80 -3.14
C ALA A 91 6.73 -6.19 -3.12
N HIS A 92 7.02 -7.00 -4.13
CA HIS A 92 6.55 -8.37 -4.17
C HIS A 92 7.52 -9.30 -3.43
N PRO A 93 7.01 -10.21 -2.60
CA PRO A 93 7.84 -11.20 -1.93
C PRO A 93 8.38 -12.22 -2.93
N ARG A 94 9.44 -12.91 -2.55
CA ARG A 94 9.90 -14.12 -3.23
C ARG A 94 8.81 -15.20 -3.12
N LYS A 95 8.90 -16.23 -3.97
CA LYS A 95 8.02 -17.39 -3.83
C LYS A 95 8.18 -17.99 -2.43
N VAL A 96 7.09 -18.02 -1.68
CA VAL A 96 7.04 -18.62 -0.36
C VAL A 96 6.86 -20.13 -0.54
N ASN A 97 7.72 -20.92 0.11
CA ASN A 97 7.62 -22.36 0.08
C ASN A 97 6.43 -22.82 0.95
N ARG A 98 5.86 -23.97 0.56
CA ARG A 98 4.87 -24.64 1.39
C ARG A 98 5.54 -25.20 2.64
N ASN A 99 4.82 -25.25 3.74
CA ASN A 99 5.27 -25.94 4.94
C ASN A 99 5.47 -27.41 4.62
N GLU A 100 6.61 -27.96 5.01
CA GLU A 100 6.93 -29.38 4.77
C GLU A 100 6.00 -30.34 5.53
N LYS A 101 5.41 -29.88 6.67
CA LYS A 101 4.57 -30.71 7.54
C LYS A 101 3.14 -30.91 7.06
N ASP A 102 2.52 -29.90 6.46
CA ASP A 102 1.08 -29.89 6.14
C ASP A 102 0.78 -29.44 4.70
N GLY A 103 1.81 -29.10 3.92
CA GLY A 103 1.67 -28.63 2.55
C GLY A 103 0.97 -27.26 2.42
N THR A 104 0.66 -26.59 3.52
CA THR A 104 0.07 -25.25 3.51
C THR A 104 1.09 -24.20 3.11
N LEU A 105 0.64 -23.13 2.48
CA LEU A 105 1.51 -21.98 2.23
C LEU A 105 1.77 -21.27 3.58
N ARG A 106 3.05 -21.06 3.86
CA ARG A 106 3.46 -20.22 4.99
C ARG A 106 2.98 -18.78 4.74
N ARG A 107 2.61 -18.10 5.81
CA ARG A 107 2.34 -16.66 5.78
C ARG A 107 3.54 -15.91 5.17
N VAL A 108 3.25 -14.94 4.32
CA VAL A 108 4.26 -13.98 3.83
C VAL A 108 4.70 -13.08 4.98
N GLU A 109 5.99 -12.82 5.09
CA GLU A 109 6.59 -11.93 6.09
C GLU A 109 7.47 -10.88 5.43
N MET A 110 7.81 -9.85 6.17
CA MET A 110 8.71 -8.79 5.69
C MET A 110 10.05 -9.35 5.20
N ASN A 111 10.53 -10.44 5.80
CA ASN A 111 11.78 -11.08 5.44
C ASN A 111 11.74 -11.84 4.10
N ASP A 112 10.59 -11.98 3.50
CA ASP A 112 10.44 -12.65 2.20
C ASP A 112 10.74 -11.73 1.01
N ILE A 113 10.97 -10.46 1.24
CA ILE A 113 11.38 -9.51 0.20
C ILE A 113 12.89 -9.65 -0.06
N ASN A 114 13.31 -9.55 -1.31
CA ASN A 114 14.74 -9.48 -1.64
C ASN A 114 15.34 -8.20 -1.04
N GLY A 115 16.46 -8.32 -0.30
CA GLY A 115 17.01 -7.17 0.44
C GLY A 115 16.26 -6.79 1.71
N SER A 116 15.50 -7.73 2.29
CA SER A 116 14.61 -7.55 3.43
C SER A 116 15.21 -6.78 4.61
N ALA A 117 16.48 -7.01 4.94
CA ALA A 117 17.15 -6.29 6.02
C ALA A 117 17.17 -4.77 5.81
N ASN A 118 17.37 -4.31 4.58
CA ASN A 118 17.38 -2.88 4.26
C ASN A 118 15.97 -2.29 4.35
N PHE A 119 14.95 -3.00 3.84
CA PHE A 119 13.56 -2.58 4.00
C PHE A 119 13.17 -2.50 5.47
N ALA A 120 13.55 -3.53 6.25
CA ALA A 120 13.29 -3.55 7.70
C ALA A 120 13.95 -2.38 8.42
N ASN A 121 15.19 -2.04 8.08
CA ASN A 121 15.93 -0.99 8.78
C ASN A 121 15.47 0.41 8.38
N MET A 122 15.16 0.63 7.11
CA MET A 122 14.98 1.97 6.56
C MET A 122 13.52 2.42 6.50
N SER A 123 12.54 1.50 6.47
CA SER A 123 11.12 1.86 6.50
C SER A 123 10.69 2.36 7.89
N ASP A 124 9.74 3.28 7.92
CA ASP A 124 9.07 3.70 9.17
C ASP A 124 7.91 2.76 9.52
N PHE A 125 7.22 2.27 8.51
CA PHE A 125 6.14 1.29 8.62
C PHE A 125 6.39 0.15 7.63
N CYS A 126 6.02 -1.06 8.03
CA CYS A 126 5.95 -2.20 7.14
C CYS A 126 4.61 -2.90 7.30
N LEU A 127 3.90 -3.05 6.18
CA LEU A 127 2.64 -3.75 6.10
C LEU A 127 2.82 -4.95 5.16
N VAL A 128 2.32 -6.09 5.57
CA VAL A 128 2.26 -7.29 4.73
C VAL A 128 0.81 -7.61 4.44
N VAL A 129 0.48 -7.69 3.15
CA VAL A 129 -0.87 -8.05 2.70
C VAL A 129 -0.85 -9.50 2.26
N ASP A 130 -1.56 -10.34 3.00
CA ASP A 130 -1.69 -11.77 2.73
C ASP A 130 -3.11 -12.09 2.30
N ARG A 131 -3.25 -12.77 1.16
CA ARG A 131 -4.55 -13.12 0.58
C ARG A 131 -4.78 -14.62 0.67
N ASN A 132 -5.88 -14.99 1.31
CA ASN A 132 -6.36 -16.35 1.33
C ASN A 132 -7.57 -16.49 0.39
N ASP A 133 -7.32 -17.01 -0.81
CA ASP A 133 -8.36 -17.13 -1.84
C ASP A 133 -9.45 -18.12 -1.47
N THR A 134 -9.12 -19.19 -0.74
CA THR A 134 -10.11 -20.20 -0.29
C THR A 134 -11.12 -19.58 0.67
N LYS A 135 -10.68 -18.68 1.54
CA LYS A 135 -11.54 -18.00 2.53
C LYS A 135 -12.03 -16.63 2.05
N GLN A 136 -11.65 -16.20 0.86
CA GLN A 136 -11.91 -14.85 0.34
C GLN A 136 -11.51 -13.72 1.33
N MET A 137 -10.51 -14.01 2.14
CA MET A 137 -10.02 -13.11 3.18
C MET A 137 -8.70 -12.50 2.79
N VAL A 138 -8.55 -11.24 3.14
CA VAL A 138 -7.28 -10.52 3.08
C VAL A 138 -6.91 -10.10 4.49
N THR A 139 -5.71 -10.48 4.91
CA THR A 139 -5.15 -10.05 6.20
C THR A 139 -4.03 -9.07 5.95
N VAL A 140 -4.11 -7.92 6.58
CA VAL A 140 -3.05 -6.92 6.58
C VAL A 140 -2.32 -7.01 7.91
N TYR A 141 -1.08 -7.47 7.89
CA TYR A 141 -0.22 -7.55 9.06
C TYR A 141 0.61 -6.27 9.20
N ILE A 142 0.65 -5.70 10.38
CA ILE A 142 1.50 -4.57 10.71
C ILE A 142 2.80 -5.12 11.30
N GLU A 143 3.80 -5.30 10.44
CA GLU A 143 5.08 -5.94 10.83
C GLU A 143 6.01 -4.96 11.55
N LYS A 144 5.94 -3.68 11.19
CA LYS A 144 6.78 -2.65 11.78
C LYS A 144 6.05 -1.33 11.96
N VAL A 145 6.26 -0.72 13.12
CA VAL A 145 5.95 0.68 13.43
C VAL A 145 7.17 1.27 14.14
N ARG A 146 7.88 2.19 13.50
CA ARG A 146 9.09 2.80 14.08
C ARG A 146 8.77 3.63 15.31
N PHE A 147 7.70 4.40 15.26
CA PHE A 147 7.32 5.33 16.31
C PHE A 147 6.16 4.78 17.13
N LYS A 148 6.42 4.38 18.36
CA LYS A 148 5.44 3.71 19.25
C LYS A 148 4.14 4.50 19.46
N HIS A 149 4.19 5.82 19.40
CA HIS A 149 3.01 6.68 19.57
C HIS A 149 2.07 6.65 18.36
N LEU A 150 2.51 6.13 17.21
CA LEU A 150 1.70 6.04 15.99
C LEU A 150 0.99 4.68 15.83
N GLY A 151 1.29 3.70 16.68
CA GLY A 151 0.65 2.39 16.62
C GLY A 151 1.50 1.27 17.21
N SER A 152 0.97 0.06 17.13
CA SER A 152 1.62 -1.16 17.61
C SER A 152 2.00 -2.06 16.45
N ALA A 153 3.23 -2.56 16.44
CA ALA A 153 3.66 -3.61 15.54
C ALA A 153 3.11 -4.98 15.99
N HIS A 154 3.20 -5.97 15.12
CA HIS A 154 2.74 -7.36 15.33
C HIS A 154 1.24 -7.48 15.60
N THR A 155 0.47 -6.60 14.98
CA THR A 155 -1.00 -6.64 14.95
C THR A 155 -1.49 -6.91 13.54
N ASP A 156 -2.76 -7.26 13.39
CA ASP A 156 -3.35 -7.52 12.09
C ASP A 156 -4.77 -6.97 11.97
N ALA A 157 -5.19 -6.75 10.73
CA ALA A 157 -6.55 -6.39 10.37
C ALA A 157 -7.03 -7.31 9.26
N LYS A 158 -8.23 -7.86 9.39
CA LYS A 158 -8.82 -8.82 8.46
C LYS A 158 -9.96 -8.18 7.69
N PHE A 159 -10.00 -8.51 6.40
CA PHE A 159 -11.00 -8.00 5.47
C PHE A 159 -11.55 -9.12 4.62
N VAL A 160 -12.81 -9.00 4.24
CA VAL A 160 -13.44 -9.82 3.20
C VAL A 160 -13.45 -9.04 1.91
N TYR A 161 -13.05 -9.68 0.82
CA TYR A 161 -13.09 -9.10 -0.51
C TYR A 161 -14.39 -9.48 -1.23
N ASN A 162 -15.12 -8.47 -1.71
CA ASN A 162 -16.30 -8.68 -2.52
C ASN A 162 -15.93 -8.59 -4.01
N HIS A 163 -16.03 -9.71 -4.72
CA HIS A 163 -15.70 -9.82 -6.14
C HIS A 163 -16.61 -9.02 -7.07
N LEU A 164 -17.88 -8.80 -6.65
CA LEU A 164 -18.86 -8.12 -7.50
C LEU A 164 -18.60 -6.63 -7.62
N ASN A 165 -18.11 -6.01 -6.54
CA ASN A 165 -17.91 -4.56 -6.51
C ASN A 165 -16.47 -4.13 -6.21
N GLY A 166 -15.55 -5.08 -5.97
CA GLY A 166 -14.14 -4.80 -5.69
C GLY A 166 -13.86 -4.16 -4.33
N ARG A 167 -14.80 -4.23 -3.39
CA ARG A 167 -14.67 -3.61 -2.08
C ARG A 167 -14.15 -4.58 -1.03
N TYR A 168 -13.48 -4.03 -0.03
CA TYR A 168 -13.05 -4.73 1.16
C TYR A 168 -13.93 -4.33 2.34
N TRP A 169 -14.34 -5.32 3.13
CA TRP A 169 -15.12 -5.14 4.34
C TRP A 169 -14.33 -5.61 5.54
N PRO A 170 -14.23 -4.86 6.64
CA PRO A 170 -13.63 -5.34 7.87
C PRO A 170 -14.34 -6.58 8.38
N CYS A 171 -13.61 -7.58 8.83
CA CYS A 171 -14.19 -8.78 9.44
C CYS A 171 -13.55 -9.11 10.79
N LYS A 172 -14.34 -9.76 11.66
CA LYS A 172 -13.82 -10.42 12.86
C LYS A 172 -13.32 -11.82 12.49
N GLU A 173 -12.43 -12.39 13.28
CA GLU A 173 -11.83 -13.71 13.02
C GLU A 173 -12.85 -14.85 12.81
N ALA A 174 -13.99 -14.79 13.50
CA ALA A 174 -15.04 -15.79 13.40
C ALA A 174 -15.92 -15.68 12.15
N TYR A 175 -15.67 -14.69 11.29
CA TYR A 175 -16.49 -14.51 10.11
C TYR A 175 -16.02 -15.38 8.96
N ILE A 176 -16.87 -16.31 8.55
CA ILE A 176 -16.67 -17.13 7.36
C ILE A 176 -17.64 -16.63 6.30
N PRO A 177 -17.17 -16.15 5.13
CA PRO A 177 -18.07 -15.80 4.02
C PRO A 177 -18.88 -17.01 3.62
N THR A 178 -20.20 -16.89 3.57
CA THR A 178 -21.06 -17.96 3.03
C THR A 178 -21.06 -17.90 1.50
N PRO A 179 -21.35 -19.02 0.80
CA PRO A 179 -21.47 -19.03 -0.66
C PRO A 179 -22.54 -18.08 -1.23
N GLU A 180 -23.51 -17.72 -0.42
CA GLU A 180 -24.54 -16.72 -0.72
C GLU A 180 -24.06 -15.27 -0.60
N GLY A 181 -22.88 -15.13 -0.26
CA GLY A 181 -21.73 -14.36 -0.51
C GLY A 181 -21.74 -12.89 -0.36
N ASP A 182 -22.78 -12.15 -0.32
CA ASP A 182 -22.75 -10.68 -0.34
C ASP A 182 -22.99 -10.02 1.02
N ARG A 183 -22.92 -10.78 2.07
CA ARG A 183 -22.98 -10.17 3.39
C ARG A 183 -21.58 -9.81 3.85
N PRO A 184 -21.32 -8.51 4.05
CA PRO A 184 -20.10 -8.11 4.76
C PRO A 184 -20.05 -8.86 6.08
N GLY A 185 -18.84 -9.16 6.54
CA GLY A 185 -18.62 -9.67 7.88
C GLY A 185 -19.32 -8.84 8.94
N PRO A 186 -19.34 -9.31 10.18
CA PRO A 186 -19.91 -8.53 11.26
C PRO A 186 -19.26 -7.15 11.24
N VAL A 187 -20.11 -6.24 10.87
CA VAL A 187 -19.77 -4.87 10.58
C VAL A 187 -19.19 -4.23 11.83
N ASN A 188 -18.00 -3.66 11.73
CA ASN A 188 -17.59 -2.68 12.71
C ASN A 188 -18.39 -1.40 12.42
N THR A 189 -19.43 -1.15 13.22
CA THR A 189 -20.38 -0.05 13.05
C THR A 189 -19.73 1.34 12.95
N GLN A 190 -18.46 1.49 13.30
CA GLN A 190 -17.71 2.74 13.09
C GLN A 190 -17.38 3.01 11.62
N PHE A 191 -17.34 1.99 10.76
CA PHE A 191 -16.99 2.13 9.34
C PHE A 191 -18.15 1.85 8.38
N ASP A 192 -19.30 1.40 8.89
CA ASP A 192 -20.41 0.92 8.07
C ASP A 192 -21.41 1.95 7.63
N ASN A 193 -21.44 3.02 8.32
CA ASN A 193 -22.29 4.09 7.91
C ASN A 193 -21.50 4.99 6.96
N GLU A 194 -22.16 5.47 5.95
CA GLU A 194 -21.77 6.64 5.18
C GLU A 194 -21.36 7.84 6.08
N ASN A 195 -21.43 7.67 7.39
CA ASN A 195 -20.98 8.61 8.41
C ASN A 195 -19.49 8.96 8.34
N TRP A 196 -18.62 8.10 7.80
CA TRP A 196 -17.23 8.53 7.58
C TRP A 196 -17.14 9.63 6.51
N LEU A 197 -18.05 9.63 5.52
CA LEU A 197 -18.18 10.71 4.53
C LEU A 197 -18.81 11.97 5.15
N LYS A 198 -19.79 11.79 6.04
CA LYS A 198 -20.42 12.91 6.75
C LYS A 198 -19.48 13.56 7.75
N ASN A 199 -18.67 12.76 8.47
CA ASN A 199 -17.66 13.30 9.38
C ASN A 199 -16.53 14.03 8.65
N SER A 200 -16.23 13.68 7.40
CA SER A 200 -15.25 14.44 6.59
C SER A 200 -15.82 15.78 6.12
N GLU A 201 -17.13 15.89 5.91
CA GLU A 201 -17.80 17.16 5.60
C GLU A 201 -17.93 18.08 6.83
N GLU A 202 -18.17 17.51 8.02
CA GLU A 202 -18.16 18.27 9.28
C GLU A 202 -16.77 18.75 9.68
N GLN A 203 -15.73 17.94 9.46
CA GLN A 203 -14.35 18.37 9.70
C GLN A 203 -13.88 19.43 8.71
N GLY A 204 -14.39 19.43 7.48
CA GLY A 204 -14.12 20.50 6.50
C GLY A 204 -14.66 21.86 6.92
N ARG A 205 -15.71 21.92 7.73
CA ARG A 205 -16.29 23.19 8.25
C ARG A 205 -15.56 23.77 9.47
N LEU A 206 -14.65 23.00 10.07
CA LEU A 206 -13.84 23.48 11.20
C LEU A 206 -12.57 24.22 10.78
N PHE A 207 -12.32 24.31 9.48
CA PHE A 207 -11.15 25.02 8.89
C PHE A 207 -11.53 26.15 7.92
N GLU A 208 -12.81 26.56 7.90
CA GLU A 208 -13.25 27.84 7.39
C GLU A 208 -13.41 28.85 8.57
#